data_6c070f2e9063d8fa967387ba160aedb7
#
_entry.id   6c070f2e9063d8fa967387ba160aedb7
#
_cell.length_a   1.000
_cell.length_b   1.000
_cell.length_c   1.000
_cell.angle_alpha   90.00
_cell.angle_beta   90.00
_cell.angle_gamma   90.00
#
_symmetry.space_group_name_H-M   'P 1'
#
loop_
_entity.id
_entity.type
_entity.pdbx_description
1 polymer ?
#
loop_
_entity_poly.entity_id
_entity_poly.type
_entity_poly.pdbx_seq_one_letter_code
_entity_poly.pdbx_strand_id
1 'polypeptide(L)'
;KTMILTSNGQNIYPEEIEAKLNNMPFVMESLIVERDGKLVALVCPDYEAMDSYGVSNRDLPMAMEEVRNNLNKMLAPYEQITRIQLYPNEFEKTPKRSIKRYLYDN
;
A
#
# COMPACT_ATOMS: atom_id res chain seq x y z
N LYS A 1 -7.82 -11.08 -12.30
CA LYS A 1 -7.79 -9.88 -11.48
C LYS A 1 -8.07 -10.25 -10.03
N THR A 2 -7.19 -9.84 -9.13
CA THR A 2 -7.32 -10.13 -7.71
C THR A 2 -8.50 -9.37 -7.11
N MET A 3 -9.25 -10.03 -6.23
CA MET A 3 -10.41 -9.43 -5.60
C MET A 3 -10.44 -9.81 -4.13
N ILE A 4 -10.78 -8.84 -3.27
CA ILE A 4 -11.05 -9.06 -1.86
C ILE A 4 -12.54 -8.84 -1.63
N LEU A 5 -13.20 -9.82 -1.03
CA LEU A 5 -14.62 -9.71 -0.70
C LEU A 5 -14.73 -9.31 0.77
N THR A 6 -15.35 -8.17 1.03
CA THR A 6 -15.56 -7.70 2.39
C THR A 6 -16.73 -8.43 3.05
N SER A 7 -16.81 -8.34 4.38
CA SER A 7 -17.92 -8.94 5.14
C SER A 7 -19.28 -8.35 4.77
N ASN A 8 -19.29 -7.13 4.21
CA ASN A 8 -20.53 -6.46 3.78
C ASN A 8 -20.90 -6.77 2.33
N GLY A 9 -20.20 -7.70 1.69
CA GLY A 9 -20.47 -8.05 0.31
C GLY A 9 -19.90 -7.13 -0.75
N GLN A 10 -19.03 -6.19 -0.35
CA GLN A 10 -18.39 -5.29 -1.28
C GLN A 10 -17.18 -5.95 -1.92
N ASN A 11 -16.98 -5.73 -3.22
CA ASN A 11 -15.82 -6.22 -3.94
C ASN A 11 -14.73 -5.14 -3.94
N ILE A 12 -13.52 -5.51 -3.52
CA ILE A 12 -12.38 -4.63 -3.55
C ILE A 12 -11.34 -5.20 -4.51
N TYR A 13 -10.80 -4.34 -5.36
CA TYR A 13 -9.78 -4.72 -6.33
C TYR A 13 -8.46 -4.07 -5.91
N PRO A 14 -7.58 -4.84 -5.24
CA PRO A 14 -6.35 -4.27 -4.65
C PRO A 14 -5.48 -3.53 -5.65
N GLU A 15 -5.40 -4.02 -6.89
CA GLU A 15 -4.55 -3.39 -7.90
C GLU A 15 -4.98 -1.96 -8.21
N GLU A 16 -6.28 -1.68 -8.13
CA GLU A 16 -6.79 -0.33 -8.40
C GLU A 16 -6.37 0.65 -7.30
N ILE A 17 -6.39 0.18 -6.06
CA ILE A 17 -5.93 0.99 -4.93
C ILE A 17 -4.42 1.16 -4.99
N GLU A 18 -3.70 0.08 -5.28
CA GLU A 18 -2.24 0.11 -5.40
C GLU A 18 -1.79 1.09 -6.48
N ALA A 19 -2.51 1.16 -7.60
CA ALA A 19 -2.18 2.08 -8.68
C ALA A 19 -2.22 3.53 -8.20
N LYS A 20 -3.19 3.88 -7.35
CA LYS A 20 -3.28 5.21 -6.75
C LYS A 20 -2.16 5.43 -5.74
N LEU A 21 -1.94 4.45 -4.89
CA LEU A 21 -0.94 4.53 -3.82
C LEU A 21 0.48 4.66 -4.39
N ASN A 22 0.77 3.95 -5.47
CA ASN A 22 2.09 3.98 -6.09
C ASN A 22 2.44 5.35 -6.69
N ASN A 23 1.46 6.22 -6.88
CA ASN A 23 1.69 7.59 -7.34
C ASN A 23 1.87 8.58 -6.19
N MET A 24 1.78 8.12 -4.94
CA MET A 24 1.95 8.97 -3.77
C MET A 24 3.42 9.20 -3.45
N PRO A 25 3.75 10.30 -2.73
CA PRO A 25 5.15 10.57 -2.37
C PRO A 25 5.78 9.44 -1.59
N PHE A 26 7.02 9.11 -1.93
CA PHE A 26 7.88 8.16 -1.21
C PHE A 26 7.41 6.71 -1.25
N VAL A 27 6.49 6.37 -2.15
CA VAL A 27 6.02 5.00 -2.32
C VAL A 27 6.69 4.41 -3.56
N MET A 28 7.54 3.40 -3.35
CA MET A 28 8.17 2.66 -4.46
C MET A 28 7.23 1.59 -4.97
N GLU A 29 6.72 0.76 -4.07
CA GLU A 29 5.80 -0.32 -4.37
C GLU A 29 4.82 -0.46 -3.23
N SER A 30 3.64 -1.00 -3.53
CA SER A 30 2.65 -1.24 -2.50
C SER A 30 1.87 -2.51 -2.78
N LEU A 31 1.30 -3.05 -1.71
CA LEU A 31 0.47 -4.24 -1.77
C LEU A 31 -0.66 -4.09 -0.76
N ILE A 32 -1.89 -4.16 -1.24
CA ILE A 32 -3.07 -4.06 -0.37
C ILE A 32 -3.45 -5.46 0.06
N VAL A 33 -3.54 -5.67 1.37
CA VAL A 33 -3.91 -6.95 1.96
C VAL A 33 -5.03 -6.74 2.96
N GLU A 34 -5.71 -7.83 3.30
CA GLU A 34 -6.73 -7.83 4.34
C GLU A 34 -6.14 -8.45 5.61
N ARG A 35 -6.30 -7.76 6.73
CA ARG A 35 -5.88 -8.23 8.04
C ARG A 35 -7.02 -8.00 9.01
N ASP A 36 -7.56 -9.07 9.60
CA ASP A 36 -8.66 -8.98 10.57
C ASP A 36 -9.86 -8.20 10.03
N GLY A 37 -10.19 -8.43 8.76
CA GLY A 37 -11.33 -7.78 8.12
C GLY A 37 -11.10 -6.35 7.69
N LYS A 38 -9.87 -5.85 7.82
CA LYS A 38 -9.53 -4.46 7.48
C LYS A 38 -8.46 -4.45 6.40
N LEU A 39 -8.47 -3.38 5.60
CA LEU A 39 -7.46 -3.21 4.56
C LEU A 39 -6.21 -2.55 5.14
N VAL A 40 -5.07 -3.15 4.84
CA VAL A 40 -3.76 -2.67 5.23
C VAL A 40 -2.91 -2.53 3.97
N ALA A 41 -2.17 -1.42 3.87
CA ALA A 41 -1.24 -1.23 2.77
C ALA A 41 0.16 -1.57 3.24
N LEU A 42 0.79 -2.54 2.58
CA LEU A 42 2.22 -2.80 2.74
C LEU A 42 2.95 -1.92 1.75
N VAL A 43 3.92 -1.14 2.21
CA VAL A 43 4.60 -0.16 1.36
C VAL A 43 6.10 -0.31 1.47
N CYS A 44 6.75 -0.46 0.32
CA CYS A 44 8.20 -0.34 0.22
C CYS A 44 8.53 1.11 -0.10
N PRO A 45 9.28 1.82 0.76
CA PRO A 45 9.57 3.22 0.53
C PRO A 45 10.52 3.45 -0.64
N ASP A 46 10.38 4.61 -1.27
CA ASP A 46 11.31 5.08 -2.29
C ASP A 46 12.42 5.87 -1.58
N TYR A 47 13.50 5.16 -1.24
CA TYR A 47 14.59 5.73 -0.46
C TYR A 47 15.34 6.82 -1.23
N GLU A 48 15.45 6.69 -2.55
CA GLU A 48 16.08 7.72 -3.38
C GLU A 48 15.30 9.03 -3.33
N ALA A 49 13.99 8.94 -3.44
CA ALA A 49 13.14 10.12 -3.35
C ALA A 49 13.21 10.74 -1.96
N MET A 50 13.25 9.91 -0.91
CA MET A 50 13.41 10.40 0.46
C MET A 50 14.70 11.20 0.60
N ASP A 51 15.82 10.65 0.11
CA ASP A 51 17.10 11.33 0.17
C ASP A 51 17.06 12.67 -0.57
N SER A 52 16.46 12.67 -1.76
CA SER A 52 16.36 13.88 -2.58
C SER A 52 15.58 15.00 -1.89
N TYR A 53 14.58 14.64 -1.09
CA TYR A 53 13.72 15.61 -0.40
C TYR A 53 14.10 15.81 1.06
N GLY A 54 15.20 15.20 1.51
CA GLY A 54 15.65 15.38 2.88
C GLY A 54 14.76 14.71 3.92
N VAL A 55 14.05 13.67 3.55
CA VAL A 55 13.19 12.92 4.47
C VAL A 55 13.99 11.77 5.05
N SER A 56 14.14 11.76 6.37
CA SER A 56 14.88 10.70 7.07
C SER A 56 13.96 9.52 7.43
N ASN A 57 14.56 8.41 7.85
CA ASN A 57 13.78 7.28 8.36
C ASN A 57 12.95 7.66 9.58
N ARG A 58 13.41 8.64 10.35
CA ARG A 58 12.65 9.14 11.51
C ARG A 58 11.35 9.79 11.07
N ASP A 59 11.37 10.49 9.94
CA ASP A 59 10.21 11.23 9.42
C ASP A 59 9.23 10.35 8.67
N LEU A 60 9.66 9.14 8.30
CA LEU A 60 8.89 8.28 7.40
C LEU A 60 7.51 7.89 7.93
N PRO A 61 7.35 7.53 9.23
CA PRO A 61 6.01 7.19 9.72
C PRO A 61 5.00 8.33 9.56
N MET A 62 5.41 9.56 9.79
CA MET A 62 4.53 10.72 9.63
C MET A 62 4.22 10.96 8.16
N ALA A 63 5.22 10.82 7.29
CA ALA A 63 5.03 10.97 5.85
C ALA A 63 4.04 9.91 5.33
N MET A 64 4.15 8.69 5.81
CA MET A 64 3.24 7.61 5.39
C MET A 64 1.82 7.82 5.92
N GLU A 65 1.67 8.38 7.11
CA GLU A 65 0.34 8.69 7.63
C GLU A 65 -0.34 9.77 6.80
N GLU A 66 0.42 10.74 6.33
CA GLU A 66 -0.10 11.75 5.41
C GLU A 66 -0.50 11.12 4.06
N VAL A 67 0.32 10.20 3.56
CA VAL A 67 0.01 9.45 2.34
C VAL A 67 -1.30 8.68 2.52
N ARG A 68 -1.46 7.98 3.65
CA ARG A 68 -2.67 7.22 3.93
C ARG A 68 -3.90 8.13 3.94
N ASN A 69 -3.82 9.26 4.64
CA ASN A 69 -4.93 10.19 4.71
C ASN A 69 -5.31 10.73 3.33
N ASN A 70 -4.33 11.08 2.52
CA ASN A 70 -4.57 11.60 1.17
C ASN A 70 -5.13 10.53 0.24
N LEU A 71 -4.62 9.29 0.35
CA LEU A 71 -5.16 8.19 -0.42
C LEU A 71 -6.63 7.94 -0.06
N ASN A 72 -6.93 7.90 1.23
CA ASN A 72 -8.29 7.61 1.68
C ASN A 72 -9.32 8.63 1.21
N LYS A 73 -8.88 9.87 0.96
CA LYS A 73 -9.78 10.89 0.40
C LYS A 73 -10.24 10.55 -1.02
N MET A 74 -9.50 9.70 -1.70
CA MET A 74 -9.81 9.30 -3.08
C MET A 74 -10.56 7.96 -3.15
N LEU A 75 -10.81 7.33 -2.01
CA LEU A 75 -11.39 5.99 -1.95
C LEU A 75 -12.79 6.03 -1.34
N ALA A 76 -13.65 5.11 -1.81
CA ALA A 76 -14.94 4.89 -1.17
C ALA A 76 -14.71 4.40 0.27
N PRO A 77 -15.67 4.65 1.19
CA PRO A 77 -15.47 4.26 2.60
C PRO A 77 -15.06 2.80 2.80
N TYR A 78 -15.63 1.87 2.04
CA TYR A 78 -15.32 0.45 2.21
C TYR A 78 -13.94 0.07 1.66
N GLU A 79 -13.29 0.98 0.90
CA GLU A 79 -11.96 0.74 0.34
C GLU A 79 -10.85 1.40 1.14
N GLN A 80 -11.19 2.13 2.20
CA GLN A 80 -10.20 2.92 2.91
C GLN A 80 -9.23 2.05 3.69
N ILE A 81 -7.99 2.52 3.77
CA ILE A 81 -6.87 1.80 4.36
C ILE A 81 -6.76 2.19 5.82
N THR A 82 -6.70 1.20 6.72
CA THR A 82 -6.63 1.47 8.15
C THR A 82 -5.23 1.82 8.62
N ARG A 83 -4.19 1.30 7.96
CA ARG A 83 -2.80 1.64 8.29
C ARG A 83 -1.89 1.27 7.15
N ILE A 84 -0.70 1.85 7.17
CA ILE A 84 0.40 1.49 6.28
C ILE A 84 1.45 0.76 7.12
N GLN A 85 1.86 -0.41 6.64
CA GLN A 85 2.95 -1.18 7.22
C GLN A 85 4.14 -1.10 6.28
N LEU A 86 5.29 -0.66 6.81
CA LEU A 86 6.49 -0.49 6.00
C LEU A 86 7.21 -1.81 5.78
N TYR A 87 7.65 -2.02 4.56
CA TYR A 87 8.53 -3.12 4.17
C TYR A 87 9.82 -2.50 3.66
N PRO A 88 10.98 -2.87 4.22
CA PRO A 88 12.23 -2.22 3.85
C PRO A 88 12.74 -2.58 2.46
N ASN A 89 12.34 -3.73 1.93
CA ASN A 89 12.81 -4.22 0.64
C ASN A 89 11.66 -4.38 -0.34
N GLU A 90 11.99 -4.47 -1.63
CA GLU A 90 10.99 -4.72 -2.64
C GLU A 90 10.34 -6.09 -2.43
N PHE A 91 9.08 -6.19 -2.85
CA PHE A 91 8.35 -7.45 -2.77
C PHE A 91 8.87 -8.43 -3.81
N GLU A 92 8.76 -9.72 -3.52
CA GLU A 92 9.12 -10.76 -4.48
C GLU A 92 8.15 -10.78 -5.65
N LYS A 93 8.69 -10.98 -6.84
CA LYS A 93 7.91 -10.90 -8.07
C LYS A 93 8.10 -12.13 -8.93
N THR A 94 7.09 -12.41 -9.75
CA THR A 94 7.16 -13.42 -10.79
C THR A 94 8.06 -12.94 -11.91
N PRO A 95 8.47 -13.84 -12.85
CA PRO A 95 9.21 -13.40 -14.02
C PRO A 95 8.52 -12.30 -14.83
N LYS A 96 7.19 -12.22 -14.77
CA LYS A 96 6.43 -11.17 -15.44
C LYS A 96 6.32 -9.89 -14.59
N ARG A 97 7.04 -9.86 -13.46
CA ARG A 97 7.13 -8.72 -12.55
C ARG A 97 5.85 -8.38 -11.81
N SER A 98 5.00 -9.38 -11.62
CA SER A 98 3.84 -9.26 -10.73
C SER A 98 4.25 -9.67 -9.32
N ILE A 99 3.76 -8.95 -8.31
CA ILE A 99 4.06 -9.28 -6.91
C ILE A 99 3.47 -10.64 -6.57
N LYS A 100 4.25 -11.48 -5.89
CA LYS A 100 3.78 -12.78 -5.40
C LYS A 100 2.93 -12.56 -4.15
N ARG A 101 1.67 -12.20 -4.36
CA ARG A 101 0.75 -11.78 -3.29
C ARG A 101 0.61 -12.82 -2.20
N TYR A 102 0.64 -14.11 -2.57
CA TYR A 102 0.46 -15.18 -1.61
C TYR A 102 1.52 -15.23 -0.51
N LEU A 103 2.67 -14.60 -0.73
CA LEU A 103 3.72 -14.54 0.28
C LEU A 103 3.40 -13.54 1.39
N TYR A 104 2.46 -12.63 1.16
CA TYR A 104 2.19 -11.50 2.05
C TYR A 104 0.78 -11.46 2.62
N ASP A 105 -0.07 -12.42 2.24
CA ASP A 105 -1.48 -12.42 2.63
C ASP A 105 -1.72 -12.78 4.10
N ASN A 106 -0.72 -13.26 4.80
CA ASN A 106 -0.87 -13.66 6.20
C ASN A 106 -0.44 -12.58 7.17
#